data_6c83d93075b7a2562c096eef5d25ad80
#
_entry.id   6c83d93075b7a2562c096eef5d25ad80
#
_cell.length_a   1.000
_cell.length_b   1.000
_cell.length_c   1.000
_cell.angle_alpha   90.00
_cell.angle_beta   90.00
_cell.angle_gamma   90.00
#
_symmetry.space_group_name_H-M   'P 1'
#
loop_
_entity.id
_entity.type
_entity.pdbx_description
1 polymer ?
#
loop_
_entity_poly.entity_id
_entity_poly.type
_entity_poly.pdbx_seq_one_letter_code
_entity_poly.pdbx_strand_id
1 'polypeptide(L)'
;MPKILCSIATRGRYHTTLPLVLEAVINQTWLPNKIVIFDDNDEPQDMRKEMIYQHFFQIMAIKGIEWEWLFAEKKGQHHIHQMANRMDFDWVWRVDDDCVPEATVLQSLYSHATQFPNVGAVGGAILTPPLQNTSKSTGLIKDIDSEPNIQWNFIDGIREVEHLHCSFLYRAGVYDFNLGLSRVAHREETLFTYGLYKKGYKVLVVPNAVSWHMKNPQGGIRAETKKEMYDHDEQIFRNFISYSGNTIVVLNAGLGDHIVFSHILPEINKPIVFTCYPEIVEGRSIAEAQHLFGSIDQWNIYGKMDQWKWTDTLENAYRKLYL
;
A
#
# COMPACT_ATOMS: atom_id res chain seq x y z
N MET A 1 12.28 -12.24 -20.73
CA MET A 1 10.91 -11.92 -20.32
C MET A 1 10.97 -11.51 -18.86
N PRO A 2 10.11 -10.60 -18.40
CA PRO A 2 10.07 -10.21 -17.00
C PRO A 2 9.68 -11.39 -16.12
N LYS A 3 10.24 -11.44 -14.94
CA LYS A 3 9.87 -12.42 -13.93
C LYS A 3 8.68 -11.90 -13.11
N ILE A 4 7.55 -12.59 -13.14
CA ILE A 4 6.35 -12.23 -12.40
C ILE A 4 6.08 -13.28 -11.33
N LEU A 5 6.01 -12.84 -10.08
CA LEU A 5 5.55 -13.62 -8.94
C LEU A 5 4.05 -13.39 -8.73
N CYS A 6 3.24 -14.45 -8.61
CA CYS A 6 1.91 -14.35 -8.02
C CYS A 6 2.00 -14.67 -6.53
N SER A 7 1.59 -13.75 -5.68
CA SER A 7 1.62 -13.86 -4.22
C SER A 7 0.20 -13.92 -3.68
N ILE A 8 -0.13 -15.01 -2.96
CA ILE A 8 -1.43 -15.24 -2.34
C ILE A 8 -1.22 -15.47 -0.86
N ALA A 9 -1.75 -14.58 -0.02
CA ALA A 9 -1.81 -14.76 1.42
C ALA A 9 -3.15 -15.43 1.77
N THR A 10 -3.12 -16.50 2.59
CA THR A 10 -4.35 -17.20 2.98
C THR A 10 -4.48 -17.38 4.48
N ARG A 11 -5.69 -17.17 4.99
CA ARG A 11 -6.07 -17.44 6.38
C ARG A 11 -7.53 -17.86 6.48
N GLY A 12 -7.76 -19.13 6.89
CA GLY A 12 -9.11 -19.68 7.11
C GLY A 12 -9.91 -19.97 5.84
N ARG A 13 -9.27 -20.13 4.66
CA ARG A 13 -9.97 -20.26 3.38
C ARG A 13 -9.54 -21.45 2.52
N TYR A 14 -8.89 -22.44 3.09
CA TYR A 14 -8.41 -23.62 2.37
C TYR A 14 -9.47 -24.34 1.54
N HIS A 15 -10.69 -24.44 2.07
CA HIS A 15 -11.78 -25.20 1.45
C HIS A 15 -12.92 -24.32 0.94
N THR A 16 -12.68 -23.01 0.82
CA THR A 16 -13.69 -22.05 0.35
C THR A 16 -13.23 -21.33 -0.90
N THR A 17 -12.66 -20.14 -0.77
CA THR A 17 -12.31 -19.27 -1.91
C THR A 17 -10.91 -19.48 -2.44
N LEU A 18 -9.94 -19.94 -1.63
CA LEU A 18 -8.58 -20.18 -2.12
C LEU A 18 -8.51 -21.14 -3.32
N PRO A 19 -9.22 -22.28 -3.36
CA PRO A 19 -9.25 -23.14 -4.55
C PRO A 19 -9.76 -22.44 -5.80
N LEU A 20 -10.77 -21.56 -5.67
CA LEU A 20 -11.32 -20.79 -6.80
C LEU A 20 -10.29 -19.77 -7.32
N VAL A 21 -9.57 -19.13 -6.42
CA VAL A 21 -8.51 -18.18 -6.78
C VAL A 21 -7.36 -18.90 -7.47
N LEU A 22 -6.92 -20.06 -6.95
CA LEU A 22 -5.87 -20.86 -7.59
C LEU A 22 -6.27 -21.30 -9.00
N GLU A 23 -7.51 -21.81 -9.17
CA GLU A 23 -8.04 -22.19 -10.47
C GLU A 23 -8.00 -21.02 -11.46
N ALA A 24 -8.42 -19.83 -11.03
CA ALA A 24 -8.42 -18.63 -11.86
C ALA A 24 -7.00 -18.17 -12.20
N VAL A 25 -6.05 -18.24 -11.26
CA VAL A 25 -4.65 -17.83 -11.49
C VAL A 25 -3.92 -18.75 -12.42
N ILE A 26 -4.09 -20.07 -12.30
CA ILE A 26 -3.43 -21.05 -13.18
C ILE A 26 -4.02 -21.07 -14.58
N ASN A 27 -5.19 -20.49 -14.79
CA ASN A 27 -5.88 -20.39 -16.10
C ASN A 27 -5.81 -18.99 -16.73
N GLN A 28 -4.87 -18.16 -16.27
CA GLN A 28 -4.61 -16.88 -16.93
C GLN A 28 -4.08 -17.08 -18.36
N THR A 29 -4.43 -16.18 -19.27
CA THR A 29 -3.90 -16.15 -20.64
C THR A 29 -2.40 -15.84 -20.69
N TRP A 30 -1.89 -15.10 -19.70
CA TRP A 30 -0.47 -14.90 -19.44
C TRP A 30 -0.17 -15.46 -18.05
N LEU A 31 0.69 -16.45 -17.98
CA LEU A 31 0.99 -17.15 -16.75
C LEU A 31 2.07 -16.43 -15.92
N PRO A 32 1.96 -16.40 -14.58
CA PRO A 32 3.07 -15.98 -13.74
C PRO A 32 4.22 -17.00 -13.82
N ASN A 33 5.45 -16.58 -13.56
CA ASN A 33 6.60 -17.48 -13.50
C ASN A 33 6.54 -18.39 -12.26
N LYS A 34 6.06 -17.83 -11.15
CA LYS A 34 5.93 -18.56 -9.88
C LYS A 34 4.66 -18.13 -9.13
N ILE A 35 4.04 -19.08 -8.46
CA ILE A 35 2.96 -18.85 -7.51
C ILE A 35 3.47 -19.20 -6.12
N VAL A 36 3.39 -18.27 -5.17
CA VAL A 36 3.69 -18.54 -3.77
C VAL A 36 2.42 -18.35 -2.95
N ILE A 37 2.05 -19.41 -2.24
CA ILE A 37 0.94 -19.41 -1.30
C ILE A 37 1.54 -19.29 0.09
N PHE A 38 1.22 -18.19 0.78
CA PHE A 38 1.65 -17.92 2.14
C PHE A 38 0.51 -18.24 3.10
N ASP A 39 0.76 -19.20 3.96
CA ASP A 39 -0.19 -19.69 4.94
C ASP A 39 -0.04 -18.94 6.28
N ASP A 40 -0.95 -18.02 6.58
CA ASP A 40 -0.97 -17.24 7.83
C ASP A 40 -2.01 -17.75 8.84
N ASN A 41 -2.44 -19.01 8.69
CA ASN A 41 -3.38 -19.64 9.62
C ASN A 41 -2.80 -19.81 11.02
N ASP A 42 -3.65 -19.72 12.04
CA ASP A 42 -3.27 -19.97 13.43
C ASP A 42 -2.84 -21.44 13.64
N GLU A 43 -3.55 -22.34 12.97
CA GLU A 43 -3.29 -23.77 12.91
C GLU A 43 -3.09 -24.18 11.46
N PRO A 44 -1.89 -24.00 10.89
CA PRO A 44 -1.64 -24.28 9.48
C PRO A 44 -1.75 -25.78 9.21
N GLN A 45 -2.36 -26.11 8.08
CA GLN A 45 -2.51 -27.47 7.60
C GLN A 45 -1.70 -27.67 6.33
N ASP A 46 -1.07 -28.82 6.18
CA ASP A 46 -0.30 -29.13 4.98
C ASP A 46 -1.21 -29.51 3.81
N MET A 47 -1.78 -28.51 3.15
CA MET A 47 -2.68 -28.69 2.00
C MET A 47 -2.02 -29.38 0.82
N ARG A 48 -0.69 -29.51 0.77
CA ARG A 48 0.03 -30.26 -0.27
C ARG A 48 -0.35 -31.74 -0.29
N LYS A 49 -0.95 -32.25 0.76
CA LYS A 49 -1.44 -33.64 0.90
C LYS A 49 -2.89 -33.82 0.43
N GLU A 50 -3.63 -32.71 0.29
CA GLU A 50 -5.02 -32.75 -0.12
C GLU A 50 -5.14 -32.92 -1.65
N MET A 51 -6.03 -33.80 -2.10
CA MET A 51 -6.18 -34.17 -3.53
C MET A 51 -6.44 -32.95 -4.42
N ILE A 52 -7.28 -31.99 -3.97
CA ILE A 52 -7.61 -30.80 -4.74
C ILE A 52 -6.36 -29.92 -4.96
N TYR A 53 -5.48 -29.82 -3.96
CA TYR A 53 -4.25 -29.03 -4.09
C TYR A 53 -3.18 -29.77 -4.89
N GLN A 54 -3.08 -31.09 -4.76
CA GLN A 54 -2.21 -31.93 -5.62
C GLN A 54 -2.60 -31.74 -7.09
N HIS A 55 -3.88 -31.66 -7.41
CA HIS A 55 -4.36 -31.36 -8.74
C HIS A 55 -3.84 -29.99 -9.25
N PHE A 56 -3.96 -28.93 -8.46
CA PHE A 56 -3.43 -27.62 -8.84
C PHE A 56 -1.92 -27.64 -9.05
N PHE A 57 -1.17 -28.28 -8.18
CA PHE A 57 0.29 -28.36 -8.30
C PHE A 57 0.73 -29.16 -9.51
N GLN A 58 -0.02 -30.19 -9.90
CA GLN A 58 0.22 -30.91 -11.14
C GLN A 58 -0.04 -30.05 -12.37
N ILE A 59 -1.13 -29.29 -12.39
CA ILE A 59 -1.43 -28.36 -13.49
C ILE A 59 -0.34 -27.30 -13.58
N MET A 60 0.10 -26.72 -12.47
CA MET A 60 1.21 -25.76 -12.46
C MET A 60 2.47 -26.35 -13.07
N ALA A 61 2.83 -27.57 -12.70
CA ALA A 61 3.98 -28.27 -13.25
C ALA A 61 3.84 -28.50 -14.78
N ILE A 62 2.67 -28.94 -15.25
CA ILE A 62 2.40 -29.13 -16.69
C ILE A 62 2.51 -27.81 -17.46
N LYS A 63 2.06 -26.70 -16.87
CA LYS A 63 2.09 -25.36 -17.47
C LYS A 63 3.45 -24.66 -17.31
N GLY A 64 4.41 -25.27 -16.61
CA GLY A 64 5.73 -24.68 -16.35
C GLY A 64 5.71 -23.52 -15.33
N ILE A 65 4.71 -23.49 -14.46
CA ILE A 65 4.61 -22.53 -13.37
C ILE A 65 5.33 -23.11 -12.14
N GLU A 66 6.34 -22.42 -11.63
CA GLU A 66 6.92 -22.77 -10.34
C GLU A 66 5.92 -22.50 -9.24
N TRP A 67 5.95 -23.28 -8.16
CA TRP A 67 5.09 -23.02 -7.01
C TRP A 67 5.79 -23.29 -5.68
N GLU A 68 5.32 -22.62 -4.64
CA GLU A 68 5.80 -22.82 -3.29
C GLU A 68 4.65 -22.61 -2.29
N TRP A 69 4.63 -23.41 -1.23
CA TRP A 69 3.72 -23.24 -0.10
C TRP A 69 4.55 -22.93 1.14
N LEU A 70 4.43 -21.71 1.66
CA LEU A 70 5.19 -21.22 2.80
C LEU A 70 4.28 -21.00 4.00
N PHE A 71 4.70 -21.52 5.13
CA PHE A 71 4.04 -21.25 6.41
C PHE A 71 4.57 -19.93 6.96
N ALA A 72 3.68 -18.93 7.10
CA ALA A 72 4.04 -17.60 7.57
C ALA A 72 4.13 -17.53 9.11
N GLU A 73 4.68 -16.43 9.60
CA GLU A 73 4.92 -16.25 11.05
C GLU A 73 3.69 -15.74 11.83
N LYS A 74 2.50 -15.74 11.24
CA LYS A 74 1.22 -15.28 11.83
C LYS A 74 1.23 -13.80 12.24
N LYS A 75 1.97 -13.01 11.48
CA LYS A 75 2.12 -11.56 11.70
C LYS A 75 1.17 -10.71 10.86
N GLY A 76 0.38 -11.33 9.99
CA GLY A 76 -0.54 -10.67 9.08
C GLY A 76 -0.01 -10.50 7.65
N GLN A 77 -0.93 -10.22 6.74
CA GLN A 77 -0.65 -10.23 5.28
C GLN A 77 0.39 -9.20 4.84
N HIS A 78 0.55 -8.07 5.54
CA HIS A 78 1.57 -7.05 5.21
C HIS A 78 2.99 -7.60 5.34
N HIS A 79 3.28 -8.45 6.34
CA HIS A 79 4.56 -9.16 6.44
C HIS A 79 4.77 -10.13 5.27
N ILE A 80 3.72 -10.84 4.89
CA ILE A 80 3.72 -11.75 3.74
C ILE A 80 4.03 -11.00 2.45
N HIS A 81 3.32 -9.90 2.20
CA HIS A 81 3.54 -9.09 1.01
C HIS A 81 4.92 -8.45 1.01
N GLN A 82 5.48 -8.11 2.18
CA GLN A 82 6.87 -7.66 2.28
C GLN A 82 7.86 -8.77 1.94
N MET A 83 7.60 -10.01 2.35
CA MET A 83 8.44 -11.16 1.94
C MET A 83 8.39 -11.34 0.42
N ALA A 84 7.21 -11.34 -0.18
CA ALA A 84 7.04 -11.43 -1.63
C ALA A 84 7.74 -10.27 -2.37
N ASN A 85 7.65 -9.07 -1.83
CA ASN A 85 8.29 -7.85 -2.36
C ASN A 85 9.83 -7.91 -2.39
N ARG A 86 10.42 -8.77 -1.57
CA ARG A 86 11.89 -8.97 -1.46
C ARG A 86 12.39 -10.17 -2.25
N MET A 87 11.53 -10.96 -2.86
CA MET A 87 11.92 -12.05 -3.74
C MET A 87 12.50 -11.51 -5.05
N ASP A 88 13.38 -12.29 -5.71
CA ASP A 88 14.05 -11.91 -6.98
C ASP A 88 13.08 -11.99 -8.18
N PHE A 89 12.14 -11.03 -8.24
CA PHE A 89 11.19 -10.85 -9.33
C PHE A 89 11.14 -9.38 -9.75
N ASP A 90 10.79 -9.13 -11.01
CA ASP A 90 10.59 -7.77 -11.52
C ASP A 90 9.26 -7.18 -11.05
N TRP A 91 8.24 -8.05 -11.00
CA TRP A 91 6.88 -7.69 -10.64
C TRP A 91 6.27 -8.72 -9.70
N VAL A 92 5.44 -8.25 -8.79
CA VAL A 92 4.61 -9.09 -7.93
C VAL A 92 3.14 -8.82 -8.25
N TRP A 93 2.44 -9.86 -8.65
CA TRP A 93 0.99 -9.85 -8.72
C TRP A 93 0.42 -10.35 -7.39
N ARG A 94 -0.02 -9.41 -6.56
CA ARG A 94 -0.73 -9.71 -5.34
C ARG A 94 -2.17 -10.07 -5.66
N VAL A 95 -2.67 -11.15 -5.09
CA VAL A 95 -4.06 -11.61 -5.22
C VAL A 95 -4.56 -12.04 -3.84
N ASP A 96 -5.66 -11.46 -3.37
CA ASP A 96 -6.30 -11.91 -2.13
C ASP A 96 -6.96 -13.28 -2.35
N ASP A 97 -6.97 -14.12 -1.32
CA ASP A 97 -7.49 -15.51 -1.38
C ASP A 97 -9.02 -15.60 -1.51
N ASP A 98 -9.70 -14.46 -1.66
CA ASP A 98 -11.12 -14.33 -2.01
C ASP A 98 -11.39 -13.36 -3.19
N CYS A 99 -10.34 -13.04 -3.95
CA CYS A 99 -10.43 -12.21 -5.15
C CYS A 99 -10.13 -13.04 -6.40
N VAL A 100 -11.17 -13.44 -7.13
CA VAL A 100 -11.08 -14.33 -8.30
C VAL A 100 -10.88 -13.51 -9.57
N PRO A 101 -9.68 -13.53 -10.20
CA PRO A 101 -9.41 -12.80 -11.43
C PRO A 101 -10.03 -13.48 -12.65
N GLU A 102 -10.52 -12.68 -13.61
CA GLU A 102 -10.86 -13.19 -14.94
C GLU A 102 -9.60 -13.59 -15.73
N ALA A 103 -9.76 -14.40 -16.76
CA ALA A 103 -8.64 -15.07 -17.44
C ALA A 103 -7.58 -14.14 -18.07
N THR A 104 -7.90 -12.89 -18.33
CA THR A 104 -7.00 -11.93 -19.00
C THR A 104 -6.38 -10.91 -18.05
N VAL A 105 -6.63 -11.03 -16.74
CA VAL A 105 -6.23 -10.00 -15.76
C VAL A 105 -4.74 -9.77 -15.76
N LEU A 106 -3.92 -10.79 -15.57
CA LEU A 106 -2.46 -10.62 -15.49
C LEU A 106 -1.87 -10.03 -16.77
N GLN A 107 -2.36 -10.48 -17.93
CA GLN A 107 -1.95 -9.95 -19.24
C GLN A 107 -2.29 -8.46 -19.35
N SER A 108 -3.49 -8.07 -18.96
CA SER A 108 -3.93 -6.67 -18.99
C SER A 108 -3.10 -5.81 -18.06
N LEU A 109 -2.93 -6.23 -16.79
CA LEU A 109 -2.14 -5.50 -15.82
C LEU A 109 -0.70 -5.28 -16.29
N TYR A 110 -0.05 -6.35 -16.77
CA TYR A 110 1.34 -6.27 -17.21
C TYR A 110 1.52 -5.41 -18.46
N SER A 111 0.61 -5.54 -19.46
CA SER A 111 0.66 -4.72 -20.66
C SER A 111 0.62 -3.23 -20.34
N HIS A 112 -0.24 -2.81 -19.42
CA HIS A 112 -0.33 -1.41 -19.00
C HIS A 112 0.83 -0.98 -18.10
N ALA A 113 1.36 -1.89 -17.26
CA ALA A 113 2.54 -1.61 -16.44
C ALA A 113 3.77 -1.26 -17.27
N THR A 114 3.86 -1.80 -18.49
CA THR A 114 4.99 -1.58 -19.42
C THR A 114 4.75 -0.50 -20.47
N GLN A 115 3.49 -0.16 -20.70
CA GLN A 115 3.10 0.85 -21.69
C GLN A 115 3.48 2.29 -21.28
N PHE A 116 3.47 2.57 -19.99
CA PHE A 116 3.73 3.91 -19.48
C PHE A 116 5.04 3.94 -18.67
N PRO A 117 5.81 5.04 -18.76
CA PRO A 117 6.99 5.21 -17.93
C PRO A 117 6.60 5.38 -16.47
N ASN A 118 7.48 4.92 -15.59
CA ASN A 118 7.39 5.15 -14.15
C ASN A 118 6.13 4.58 -13.46
N VAL A 119 5.57 3.49 -13.98
CA VAL A 119 4.46 2.80 -13.32
C VAL A 119 4.98 1.97 -12.14
N GLY A 120 4.43 2.22 -10.97
CA GLY A 120 4.74 1.46 -9.74
C GLY A 120 3.73 0.35 -9.47
N ALA A 121 2.44 0.58 -9.77
CA ALA A 121 1.40 -0.43 -9.60
C ALA A 121 0.26 -0.26 -10.61
N VAL A 122 -0.38 -1.37 -10.97
CA VAL A 122 -1.57 -1.42 -11.84
C VAL A 122 -2.59 -2.36 -11.23
N GLY A 123 -3.80 -1.86 -10.99
CA GLY A 123 -4.97 -2.63 -10.58
C GLY A 123 -6.06 -2.61 -11.64
N GLY A 124 -7.10 -3.37 -11.41
CA GLY A 124 -8.25 -3.48 -12.28
C GLY A 124 -9.58 -3.13 -11.59
N ALA A 125 -10.67 -3.46 -12.26
CA ALA A 125 -12.00 -3.37 -11.68
C ALA A 125 -12.20 -4.50 -10.67
N ILE A 126 -12.46 -4.15 -9.42
CA ILE A 126 -12.79 -5.10 -8.35
C ILE A 126 -14.30 -5.09 -8.15
N LEU A 127 -14.94 -6.17 -8.54
CA LEU A 127 -16.39 -6.32 -8.48
C LEU A 127 -16.80 -7.22 -7.31
N THR A 128 -17.93 -6.94 -6.69
CA THR A 128 -18.50 -7.78 -5.61
C THR A 128 -19.87 -8.29 -6.04
N PRO A 129 -20.10 -9.61 -5.99
CA PRO A 129 -21.44 -10.16 -6.28
C PRO A 129 -22.40 -9.94 -5.10
N PRO A 130 -23.72 -9.73 -5.36
CA PRO A 130 -24.29 -9.42 -6.66
C PRO A 130 -23.90 -8.00 -7.11
N LEU A 131 -23.72 -7.81 -8.41
CA LEU A 131 -23.42 -6.49 -8.94
C LEU A 131 -24.54 -5.51 -8.58
N GLN A 132 -24.18 -4.49 -7.84
CA GLN A 132 -25.06 -3.37 -7.53
C GLN A 132 -24.59 -2.15 -8.31
N ASN A 133 -25.53 -1.28 -8.71
CA ASN A 133 -25.20 0.04 -9.24
C ASN A 133 -24.64 0.90 -8.10
N THR A 134 -23.35 0.77 -7.87
CA THR A 134 -22.66 1.54 -6.84
C THR A 134 -22.01 2.78 -7.48
N SER A 135 -21.86 3.82 -6.68
CA SER A 135 -21.13 5.03 -7.09
C SER A 135 -19.71 4.68 -7.55
N LYS A 136 -19.25 5.35 -8.60
CA LYS A 136 -17.89 5.18 -9.11
C LYS A 136 -16.89 5.66 -8.06
N SER A 137 -15.94 4.81 -7.68
CA SER A 137 -14.81 5.23 -6.86
C SER A 137 -13.95 6.25 -7.61
N THR A 138 -13.44 7.26 -6.92
CA THR A 138 -12.52 8.25 -7.49
C THR A 138 -11.08 7.76 -7.49
N GLY A 139 -10.73 6.84 -6.58
CA GLY A 139 -9.36 6.38 -6.35
C GLY A 139 -8.45 7.41 -5.69
N LEU A 140 -9.02 8.50 -5.18
CA LEU A 140 -8.30 9.56 -4.50
C LEU A 140 -8.35 9.36 -2.98
N ILE A 141 -7.23 9.57 -2.32
CA ILE A 141 -7.12 9.36 -0.88
C ILE A 141 -8.04 10.28 -0.07
N LYS A 142 -8.30 11.48 -0.58
CA LYS A 142 -9.22 12.45 0.06
C LYS A 142 -10.66 11.95 0.17
N ASP A 143 -11.05 11.03 -0.72
CA ASP A 143 -12.40 10.49 -0.80
C ASP A 143 -12.55 9.14 -0.06
N ILE A 144 -11.46 8.64 0.57
CA ILE A 144 -11.40 7.31 1.20
C ILE A 144 -12.49 7.08 2.25
N ASP A 145 -12.94 8.13 2.94
CA ASP A 145 -13.98 8.03 3.97
C ASP A 145 -15.38 7.98 3.38
N SER A 146 -15.59 8.60 2.22
CA SER A 146 -16.86 8.54 1.48
C SER A 146 -16.98 7.26 0.65
N GLU A 147 -15.86 6.56 0.43
CA GLU A 147 -15.76 5.33 -0.36
C GLU A 147 -15.18 4.17 0.50
N PRO A 148 -15.78 3.83 1.66
CA PRO A 148 -15.21 2.87 2.60
C PRO A 148 -15.03 1.46 2.02
N ASN A 149 -15.76 1.16 0.94
CA ASN A 149 -15.64 -0.08 0.16
C ASN A 149 -15.30 0.31 -1.26
N ILE A 150 -14.02 0.57 -1.54
CA ILE A 150 -13.52 0.91 -2.88
C ILE A 150 -13.85 -0.25 -3.82
N GLN A 151 -15.00 -0.17 -4.43
CA GLN A 151 -15.39 -1.02 -5.52
C GLN A 151 -15.05 -0.26 -6.80
N TRP A 152 -14.02 -0.71 -7.47
CA TRP A 152 -13.70 -0.24 -8.80
C TRP A 152 -14.75 -0.78 -9.75
N ASN A 153 -15.85 -0.07 -9.88
CA ASN A 153 -16.85 -0.37 -10.89
C ASN A 153 -16.23 -0.23 -12.28
N PHE A 154 -16.87 -0.79 -13.30
CA PHE A 154 -16.44 -0.66 -14.67
C PHE A 154 -16.03 0.79 -14.95
N ILE A 155 -14.77 0.97 -15.33
CA ILE A 155 -14.23 2.27 -15.73
C ILE A 155 -14.19 2.34 -17.25
N ASP A 156 -14.46 3.51 -17.78
CA ASP A 156 -14.53 3.74 -19.23
C ASP A 156 -13.15 3.96 -19.88
N GLY A 157 -12.07 3.83 -19.12
CA GLY A 157 -10.69 4.04 -19.57
C GLY A 157 -9.67 3.87 -18.46
N ILE A 158 -8.39 4.03 -18.82
CA ILE A 158 -7.29 3.99 -17.86
C ILE A 158 -7.37 5.23 -16.98
N ARG A 159 -7.20 5.04 -15.67
CA ARG A 159 -7.13 6.13 -14.69
C ARG A 159 -5.85 6.07 -13.89
N GLU A 160 -5.23 7.20 -13.69
CA GLU A 160 -4.26 7.38 -12.63
C GLU A 160 -5.01 7.62 -11.31
N VAL A 161 -4.61 6.87 -10.28
CA VAL A 161 -5.26 6.86 -8.96
C VAL A 161 -4.19 6.96 -7.88
N GLU A 162 -4.60 7.25 -6.65
CA GLU A 162 -3.65 7.37 -5.54
C GLU A 162 -3.49 6.06 -4.76
N HIS A 163 -4.43 5.13 -4.87
CA HIS A 163 -4.36 3.83 -4.19
C HIS A 163 -5.12 2.73 -4.93
N LEU A 164 -4.83 1.47 -4.60
CA LEU A 164 -5.46 0.26 -5.15
C LEU A 164 -6.03 -0.62 -4.04
N HIS A 165 -6.73 -1.68 -4.44
CA HIS A 165 -7.44 -2.56 -3.54
C HIS A 165 -7.40 -4.03 -4.03
N CYS A 166 -7.41 -4.99 -3.13
CA CYS A 166 -7.45 -6.45 -3.31
C CYS A 166 -6.36 -7.03 -4.21
N SER A 167 -6.52 -6.93 -5.53
CA SER A 167 -5.65 -7.56 -6.52
C SER A 167 -5.01 -6.51 -7.42
N PHE A 168 -3.68 -6.51 -7.48
CA PHE A 168 -2.92 -5.61 -8.33
C PHE A 168 -1.50 -6.14 -8.59
N LEU A 169 -0.93 -5.70 -9.71
CA LEU A 169 0.47 -5.93 -10.08
C LEU A 169 1.31 -4.73 -9.63
N TYR A 170 2.42 -4.96 -8.95
CA TYR A 170 3.32 -3.88 -8.54
C TYR A 170 4.78 -4.22 -8.84
N ARG A 171 5.59 -3.19 -9.05
CA ARG A 171 7.05 -3.31 -9.25
C ARG A 171 7.71 -3.72 -7.94
N ALA A 172 8.42 -4.85 -7.96
CA ALA A 172 9.08 -5.39 -6.77
C ALA A 172 10.20 -4.49 -6.24
N GLY A 173 10.34 -4.42 -4.93
CA GLY A 173 11.48 -3.79 -4.25
C GLY A 173 11.56 -2.27 -4.30
N VAL A 174 10.61 -1.57 -4.94
CA VAL A 174 10.66 -0.10 -5.09
C VAL A 174 10.05 0.67 -3.92
N TYR A 175 9.19 0.03 -3.15
CA TYR A 175 8.59 0.55 -1.93
C TYR A 175 8.32 -0.59 -0.95
N ASP A 176 8.33 -0.32 0.35
CA ASP A 176 8.14 -1.34 1.39
C ASP A 176 6.74 -1.27 2.00
N PHE A 177 6.21 -2.43 2.38
CA PHE A 177 4.99 -2.50 3.18
C PHE A 177 5.25 -2.00 4.60
N ASN A 178 4.26 -1.36 5.21
CA ASN A 178 4.37 -0.87 6.58
C ASN A 178 4.26 -2.04 7.58
N LEU A 179 5.38 -2.45 8.15
CA LEU A 179 5.44 -3.55 9.11
C LEU A 179 5.00 -3.16 10.54
N GLY A 180 4.67 -1.90 10.78
CA GLY A 180 4.14 -1.43 12.05
C GLY A 180 2.65 -1.69 12.23
N LEU A 181 1.95 -2.16 11.19
CA LEU A 181 0.54 -2.54 11.30
C LEU A 181 0.35 -3.75 12.22
N SER A 182 -0.85 -3.86 12.77
CA SER A 182 -1.26 -5.02 13.53
C SER A 182 -1.43 -6.25 12.63
N ARG A 183 -1.68 -7.41 13.22
CA ARG A 183 -1.97 -8.65 12.47
C ARG A 183 -3.19 -8.54 11.55
N VAL A 184 -4.11 -7.63 11.83
CA VAL A 184 -5.26 -7.34 10.96
C VAL A 184 -4.82 -6.76 9.63
N ALA A 185 -3.73 -5.99 9.63
CA ALA A 185 -3.21 -5.31 8.45
C ALA A 185 -4.27 -4.45 7.74
N HIS A 186 -5.10 -3.76 8.52
CA HIS A 186 -6.13 -2.88 7.97
C HIS A 186 -5.49 -1.74 7.17
N ARG A 187 -6.00 -1.46 5.97
CA ARG A 187 -5.48 -0.43 5.05
C ARG A 187 -4.08 -0.71 4.47
N GLU A 188 -3.52 -1.90 4.58
CA GLU A 188 -2.14 -2.16 4.18
C GLU A 188 -1.90 -1.93 2.68
N GLU A 189 -2.83 -2.34 1.82
CA GLU A 189 -2.76 -2.11 0.37
C GLU A 189 -2.86 -0.63 0.02
N THR A 190 -3.69 0.11 0.74
CA THR A 190 -3.83 1.56 0.56
C THR A 190 -2.54 2.28 0.95
N LEU A 191 -1.96 1.95 2.11
CA LEU A 191 -0.69 2.50 2.57
C LEU A 191 0.43 2.23 1.57
N PHE A 192 0.54 1.00 1.07
CA PHE A 192 1.57 0.60 0.13
C PHE A 192 1.43 1.35 -1.21
N THR A 193 0.25 1.31 -1.81
CA THR A 193 0.04 1.90 -3.13
C THR A 193 0.04 3.42 -3.11
N TYR A 194 -0.50 4.04 -2.06
CA TYR A 194 -0.39 5.47 -1.85
C TYR A 194 1.07 5.89 -1.58
N GLY A 195 1.84 5.07 -0.88
CA GLY A 195 3.28 5.27 -0.71
C GLY A 195 4.04 5.27 -2.04
N LEU A 196 3.71 4.36 -2.96
CA LEU A 196 4.24 4.37 -4.34
C LEU A 196 3.91 5.68 -5.05
N TYR A 197 2.63 6.09 -5.01
CA TYR A 197 2.16 7.35 -5.59
C TYR A 197 2.94 8.54 -5.01
N LYS A 198 3.10 8.62 -3.70
CA LYS A 198 3.86 9.69 -3.02
C LYS A 198 5.34 9.70 -3.39
N LYS A 199 5.91 8.54 -3.75
CA LYS A 199 7.29 8.41 -4.24
C LYS A 199 7.44 8.81 -5.72
N GLY A 200 6.35 9.24 -6.36
CA GLY A 200 6.32 9.71 -7.74
C GLY A 200 6.10 8.61 -8.79
N TYR A 201 5.74 7.39 -8.36
CA TYR A 201 5.32 6.35 -9.29
C TYR A 201 3.87 6.56 -9.69
N LYS A 202 3.54 6.20 -10.93
CA LYS A 202 2.15 6.12 -11.37
C LYS A 202 1.48 4.88 -10.79
N VAL A 203 0.30 5.06 -10.26
CA VAL A 203 -0.61 4.00 -9.82
C VAL A 203 -1.82 4.05 -10.74
N LEU A 204 -2.10 2.96 -11.45
CA LEU A 204 -3.10 2.93 -12.51
C LEU A 204 -4.22 1.95 -12.20
N VAL A 205 -5.44 2.28 -12.63
CA VAL A 205 -6.55 1.34 -12.76
C VAL A 205 -6.89 1.18 -14.23
N VAL A 206 -7.01 -0.08 -14.67
CA VAL A 206 -7.29 -0.41 -16.08
C VAL A 206 -8.62 -1.16 -16.21
N PRO A 207 -9.44 -0.85 -17.22
CA PRO A 207 -10.83 -1.34 -17.28
C PRO A 207 -10.94 -2.85 -17.55
N ASN A 208 -9.97 -3.41 -18.29
CA ASN A 208 -10.03 -4.79 -18.81
C ASN A 208 -9.43 -5.83 -17.83
N ALA A 209 -9.05 -5.43 -16.64
CA ALA A 209 -8.56 -6.34 -15.61
C ALA A 209 -9.63 -6.49 -14.52
N VAL A 210 -10.60 -7.37 -14.78
CA VAL A 210 -11.72 -7.59 -13.86
C VAL A 210 -11.42 -8.72 -12.90
N SER A 211 -11.61 -8.46 -11.60
CA SER A 211 -11.52 -9.48 -10.55
C SER A 211 -12.75 -9.43 -9.65
N TRP A 212 -13.20 -10.61 -9.20
CA TRP A 212 -14.40 -10.77 -8.40
C TRP A 212 -14.04 -10.98 -6.93
N HIS A 213 -14.22 -9.96 -6.11
CA HIS A 213 -14.01 -10.05 -4.67
C HIS A 213 -15.23 -10.68 -4.01
N MET A 214 -15.10 -11.92 -3.61
CA MET A 214 -16.19 -12.74 -3.07
C MET A 214 -16.63 -12.28 -1.67
N LYS A 215 -15.88 -11.40 -1.02
CA LYS A 215 -16.14 -10.92 0.37
C LYS A 215 -16.48 -12.07 1.31
N ASN A 216 -15.66 -13.14 1.26
CA ASN A 216 -15.92 -14.31 2.10
C ASN A 216 -16.07 -13.87 3.56
N PRO A 217 -17.20 -14.20 4.23
CA PRO A 217 -17.48 -13.78 5.60
C PRO A 217 -16.53 -14.43 6.62
N GLN A 218 -15.84 -15.49 6.22
CA GLN A 218 -14.91 -16.23 7.07
C GLN A 218 -13.46 -16.03 6.62
N GLY A 219 -12.54 -16.10 7.57
CA GLY A 219 -11.10 -16.01 7.29
C GLY A 219 -10.59 -14.60 6.98
N GLY A 220 -9.34 -14.52 6.54
CA GLY A 220 -8.63 -13.28 6.28
C GLY A 220 -8.63 -12.36 7.52
N ILE A 221 -8.74 -11.06 7.30
CA ILE A 221 -8.81 -10.08 8.40
C ILE A 221 -10.03 -10.28 9.31
N ARG A 222 -11.10 -10.88 8.79
CA ARG A 222 -12.34 -11.16 9.55
C ARG A 222 -12.19 -12.27 10.58
N ALA A 223 -11.09 -13.03 10.52
CA ALA A 223 -10.74 -13.99 11.58
C ALA A 223 -10.31 -13.27 12.88
N GLU A 224 -9.95 -12.00 12.81
CA GLU A 224 -9.58 -11.19 13.97
C GLU A 224 -10.72 -10.22 14.31
N THR A 225 -11.16 -10.20 15.57
CA THR A 225 -12.29 -9.38 16.04
C THR A 225 -11.89 -8.29 17.03
N LYS A 226 -10.61 -8.18 17.36
CA LYS A 226 -10.12 -7.19 18.33
C LYS A 226 -10.13 -5.79 17.75
N LYS A 227 -11.07 -4.98 18.21
CA LYS A 227 -11.24 -3.59 17.76
C LYS A 227 -9.98 -2.75 17.89
N GLU A 228 -9.20 -2.98 18.93
CA GLU A 228 -7.96 -2.25 19.20
C GLU A 228 -6.94 -2.39 18.07
N MET A 229 -6.91 -3.54 17.38
CA MET A 229 -6.02 -3.75 16.25
C MET A 229 -6.44 -2.91 15.04
N TYR A 230 -7.74 -2.83 14.77
CA TYR A 230 -8.27 -1.97 13.70
C TYR A 230 -8.04 -0.49 14.00
N ASP A 231 -8.27 -0.06 15.24
CA ASP A 231 -8.06 1.33 15.67
C ASP A 231 -6.57 1.71 15.58
N HIS A 232 -5.66 0.80 15.93
CA HIS A 232 -4.22 0.97 15.78
C HIS A 232 -3.83 1.19 14.31
N ASP A 233 -4.27 0.31 13.43
CA ASP A 233 -3.95 0.38 12.00
C ASP A 233 -4.55 1.62 11.35
N GLU A 234 -5.81 1.97 11.71
CA GLU A 234 -6.45 3.19 11.24
C GLU A 234 -5.69 4.44 11.72
N GLN A 235 -5.15 4.45 12.94
CA GLN A 235 -4.33 5.56 13.43
C GLN A 235 -3.04 5.71 12.62
N ILE A 236 -2.36 4.59 12.30
CA ILE A 236 -1.17 4.61 11.42
C ILE A 236 -1.55 5.18 10.06
N PHE A 237 -2.65 4.70 9.48
CA PHE A 237 -3.14 5.18 8.20
C PHE A 237 -3.46 6.67 8.22
N ARG A 238 -4.20 7.16 9.23
CA ARG A 238 -4.56 8.58 9.37
C ARG A 238 -3.33 9.47 9.51
N ASN A 239 -2.37 9.04 10.30
CA ASN A 239 -1.10 9.75 10.42
C ASN A 239 -0.40 9.82 9.06
N PHE A 240 -0.30 8.71 8.34
CA PHE A 240 0.36 8.65 7.04
C PHE A 240 -0.29 9.59 6.02
N ILE A 241 -1.60 9.57 5.86
CA ILE A 241 -2.29 10.43 4.89
C ILE A 241 -2.29 11.91 5.29
N SER A 242 -2.33 12.21 6.60
CA SER A 242 -2.29 13.59 7.10
C SER A 242 -0.94 14.25 6.87
N TYR A 243 0.13 13.47 6.99
CA TYR A 243 1.51 13.97 6.85
C TYR A 243 2.17 13.63 5.53
N SER A 244 1.57 12.76 4.73
CA SER A 244 2.12 12.40 3.42
C SER A 244 2.11 13.61 2.48
N GLY A 245 3.27 13.98 1.99
CA GLY A 245 3.47 15.16 1.18
C GLY A 245 3.97 16.38 1.94
N ASN A 246 4.14 16.29 3.25
CA ASN A 246 4.85 17.32 3.99
C ASN A 246 6.37 17.17 3.79
N THR A 247 7.03 18.29 3.63
CA THR A 247 8.49 18.34 3.64
C THR A 247 8.93 18.70 5.06
N ILE A 248 9.68 17.81 5.70
CA ILE A 248 10.26 18.09 7.02
C ILE A 248 11.57 18.87 6.80
N VAL A 249 11.65 20.02 7.41
CA VAL A 249 12.81 20.87 7.37
C VAL A 249 13.33 21.09 8.78
N VAL A 250 14.60 20.89 8.98
CA VAL A 250 15.27 21.13 10.27
C VAL A 250 16.25 22.28 10.12
N LEU A 251 15.98 23.36 10.83
CA LEU A 251 16.86 24.54 10.85
C LEU A 251 17.70 24.52 12.14
N ASN A 252 18.92 24.08 12.00
CA ASN A 252 19.95 24.12 13.04
C ASN A 252 20.99 25.22 12.68
N ALA A 253 20.55 26.45 12.56
CA ALA A 253 21.35 27.54 12.04
C ALA A 253 20.88 28.87 12.63
N GLY A 254 21.66 29.92 12.43
CA GLY A 254 21.36 31.24 12.95
C GLY A 254 20.25 32.00 12.22
N LEU A 255 19.97 33.21 12.65
CA LEU A 255 18.93 34.08 12.11
C LEU A 255 19.05 34.28 10.60
N GLY A 256 20.29 34.47 10.07
CA GLY A 256 20.51 34.68 8.66
C GLY A 256 20.02 33.52 7.79
N ASP A 257 20.28 32.30 8.22
CA ASP A 257 19.85 31.08 7.51
C ASP A 257 18.33 30.91 7.57
N HIS A 258 17.69 31.25 8.70
CA HIS A 258 16.24 31.27 8.80
C HIS A 258 15.63 32.27 7.82
N ILE A 259 16.21 33.45 7.68
CA ILE A 259 15.77 34.46 6.71
C ILE A 259 15.91 33.94 5.27
N VAL A 260 17.10 33.40 4.92
CA VAL A 260 17.34 32.84 3.58
C VAL A 260 16.35 31.72 3.29
N PHE A 261 16.15 30.82 4.24
CA PHE A 261 15.20 29.72 4.10
C PHE A 261 13.75 30.21 3.91
N SER A 262 13.35 31.28 4.58
CA SER A 262 12.01 31.84 4.46
C SER A 262 11.63 32.23 3.03
N HIS A 263 12.62 32.60 2.20
CA HIS A 263 12.38 32.95 0.79
C HIS A 263 12.04 31.75 -0.08
N ILE A 264 12.50 30.55 0.28
CA ILE A 264 12.18 29.32 -0.45
C ILE A 264 11.01 28.55 0.15
N LEU A 265 10.59 28.92 1.37
CA LEU A 265 9.51 28.25 2.09
C LEU A 265 8.18 28.19 1.30
N PRO A 266 7.77 29.22 0.56
CA PRO A 266 6.56 29.18 -0.28
C PRO A 266 6.59 28.14 -1.40
N GLU A 267 7.79 27.72 -1.84
CA GLU A 267 7.99 26.71 -2.89
C GLU A 267 7.94 25.29 -2.34
N ILE A 268 8.00 25.13 -1.01
CA ILE A 268 8.01 23.83 -0.34
C ILE A 268 6.57 23.40 -0.07
N ASN A 269 6.23 22.19 -0.53
CA ASN A 269 4.90 21.64 -0.33
C ASN A 269 4.68 21.28 1.15
N LYS A 270 3.69 21.90 1.78
CA LYS A 270 3.25 21.66 3.18
C LYS A 270 4.45 21.51 4.14
N PRO A 271 5.28 22.54 4.34
CA PRO A 271 6.46 22.42 5.16
C PRO A 271 6.10 22.19 6.64
N ILE A 272 6.84 21.31 7.29
CA ILE A 272 6.88 21.14 8.74
C ILE A 272 8.27 21.58 9.16
N VAL A 273 8.38 22.73 9.81
CA VAL A 273 9.66 23.32 10.17
C VAL A 273 9.95 23.07 11.63
N PHE A 274 11.07 22.41 11.89
CA PHE A 274 11.67 22.32 13.23
C PHE A 274 12.82 23.31 13.30
N THR A 275 12.84 24.13 14.35
CA THR A 275 14.00 24.99 14.63
C THR A 275 14.69 24.58 15.93
N CYS A 276 16.00 24.52 15.90
CA CYS A 276 16.81 24.33 17.10
C CYS A 276 16.91 25.61 17.96
N TYR A 277 16.51 26.74 17.38
CA TYR A 277 16.55 28.07 18.04
C TYR A 277 15.18 28.75 17.97
N PRO A 278 14.19 28.26 18.71
CA PRO A 278 12.84 28.82 18.67
C PRO A 278 12.79 30.32 19.02
N GLU A 279 13.69 30.80 19.85
CA GLU A 279 13.83 32.21 20.19
C GLU A 279 14.15 33.11 18.98
N ILE A 280 14.62 32.57 17.87
CA ILE A 280 14.80 33.32 16.62
C ILE A 280 13.46 33.72 16.04
N VAL A 281 12.43 32.87 16.19
CA VAL A 281 11.10 33.07 15.63
C VAL A 281 10.09 33.48 16.71
N GLU A 282 10.17 32.85 17.89
CA GLU A 282 9.34 33.17 19.06
C GLU A 282 9.74 34.51 19.70
N GLY A 283 8.76 35.21 20.22
CA GLY A 283 8.98 36.50 20.95
C GLY A 283 9.13 37.71 20.02
N ARG A 284 9.04 37.54 18.70
CA ARG A 284 8.93 38.65 17.75
C ARG A 284 7.49 39.07 17.58
N SER A 285 7.27 40.38 17.36
CA SER A 285 5.94 40.81 16.91
C SER A 285 5.60 40.20 15.57
N ILE A 286 4.30 40.03 15.26
CA ILE A 286 3.84 39.51 13.97
C ILE A 286 4.41 40.35 12.82
N ALA A 287 4.48 41.68 12.99
CA ALA A 287 5.02 42.60 11.99
C ALA A 287 6.52 42.37 11.72
N GLU A 288 7.32 42.18 12.79
CA GLU A 288 8.75 41.87 12.66
C GLU A 288 8.98 40.50 12.00
N ALA A 289 8.18 39.51 12.39
CA ALA A 289 8.29 38.20 11.83
C ALA A 289 7.88 38.18 10.35
N GLN A 290 6.81 38.89 9.96
CA GLN A 290 6.41 39.05 8.57
C GLN A 290 7.47 39.81 7.75
N HIS A 291 8.10 40.80 8.34
CA HIS A 291 9.18 41.54 7.67
C HIS A 291 10.41 40.68 7.42
N LEU A 292 10.80 39.87 8.38
CA LEU A 292 12.02 39.04 8.29
C LEU A 292 11.82 37.73 7.53
N PHE A 293 10.66 37.08 7.67
CA PHE A 293 10.40 35.72 7.21
C PHE A 293 9.29 35.60 6.17
N GLY A 294 8.75 36.72 5.69
CA GLY A 294 7.62 36.70 4.76
C GLY A 294 6.32 36.23 5.43
N SER A 295 5.53 35.42 4.74
CA SER A 295 4.28 34.92 5.31
C SER A 295 4.54 33.90 6.40
N ILE A 296 4.28 34.31 7.63
CA ILE A 296 4.43 33.47 8.85
C ILE A 296 3.44 32.31 8.86
N ASP A 297 2.30 32.45 8.18
CA ASP A 297 1.26 31.43 8.13
C ASP A 297 1.72 30.12 7.47
N GLN A 298 2.86 30.16 6.77
CA GLN A 298 3.47 28.99 6.14
C GLN A 298 4.42 28.22 7.08
N TRP A 299 4.77 28.78 8.22
CA TRP A 299 5.65 28.14 9.19
C TRP A 299 4.86 27.28 10.18
N ASN A 300 4.98 25.99 10.06
CA ASN A 300 4.53 25.06 11.09
C ASN A 300 5.70 24.75 12.01
N ILE A 301 5.81 25.47 13.12
CA ILE A 301 6.91 25.31 14.08
C ILE A 301 6.48 24.31 15.13
N TYR A 302 7.16 23.17 15.17
CA TYR A 302 6.91 22.09 16.11
C TYR A 302 7.99 22.03 17.17
N GLY A 303 7.93 22.95 18.12
CA GLY A 303 8.63 22.87 19.40
C GLY A 303 10.15 23.00 19.35
N LYS A 304 10.72 23.15 20.53
CA LYS A 304 12.15 23.19 20.79
C LYS A 304 12.72 21.78 20.72
N MET A 305 13.66 21.55 19.82
CA MET A 305 14.46 20.33 19.87
C MET A 305 15.56 20.52 20.94
N ASP A 306 15.56 19.61 21.91
CA ASP A 306 16.60 19.60 22.93
C ASP A 306 17.95 19.41 22.26
N GLN A 307 18.87 20.32 22.51
CA GLN A 307 20.07 20.62 21.72
C GLN A 307 20.97 19.42 21.38
N TRP A 308 20.82 18.30 22.05
CA TRP A 308 21.73 17.16 21.91
C TRP A 308 21.05 15.85 21.51
N LYS A 309 19.73 15.86 21.33
CA LYS A 309 18.94 14.67 20.95
C LYS A 309 18.16 14.89 19.65
N TRP A 310 18.64 15.79 18.81
CA TRP A 310 17.91 16.12 17.58
C TRP A 310 17.71 14.90 16.66
N THR A 311 18.66 13.96 16.62
CA THR A 311 18.53 12.71 15.90
C THR A 311 17.43 11.85 16.48
N ASP A 312 17.39 11.66 17.79
CA ASP A 312 16.35 10.90 18.47
C ASP A 312 15.00 11.63 18.38
N THR A 313 15.02 12.96 18.46
CA THR A 313 13.81 13.78 18.33
C THR A 313 13.28 13.77 16.91
N LEU A 314 14.14 13.81 15.89
CA LEU A 314 13.76 13.64 14.48
C LEU A 314 13.27 12.23 14.22
N GLU A 315 13.93 11.22 14.73
CA GLU A 315 13.49 9.83 14.59
C GLU A 315 12.15 9.61 15.29
N ASN A 316 11.95 10.16 16.49
CA ASN A 316 10.69 10.12 17.20
C ASN A 316 9.61 10.98 16.53
N ALA A 317 9.95 12.14 16.01
CA ALA A 317 9.03 12.95 15.22
C ALA A 317 8.67 12.23 13.91
N TYR A 318 9.67 11.67 13.23
CA TYR A 318 9.47 10.85 12.05
C TYR A 318 8.58 9.63 12.36
N ARG A 319 8.85 8.91 13.44
CA ARG A 319 8.02 7.79 13.90
C ARG A 319 6.61 8.21 14.26
N LYS A 320 6.44 9.36 14.92
CA LYS A 320 5.10 9.91 15.22
C LYS A 320 4.35 10.39 13.98
N LEU A 321 5.05 10.81 12.94
CA LEU A 321 4.47 11.36 11.72
C LEU A 321 4.27 10.30 10.63
N TYR A 322 5.03 9.22 10.64
CA TYR A 322 5.07 8.24 9.55
C TYR A 322 4.97 6.78 9.99
N LEU A 323 4.97 6.50 11.28
CA LEU A 323 4.79 5.19 11.90
C LEU A 323 3.64 5.22 12.91
#